data_f5288620976476d6bab7c7c9a1f6064f
#
_entry.id   f5288620976476d6bab7c7c9a1f6064f
#
_cell.length_a   1.000
_cell.length_b   1.000
_cell.length_c   1.000
_cell.angle_alpha   90.00
_cell.angle_beta   90.00
_cell.angle_gamma   90.00
#
_symmetry.space_group_name_H-M   'P 1'
#
loop_
_entity.id
_entity.type
_entity.pdbx_description
1 polymer ?
#
loop_
_entity_poly.entity_id
_entity_poly.type
_entity_poly.pdbx_seq_one_letter_code
_entity_poly.pdbx_strand_id
1 'polypeptide(L)'
;MATSLAEAQQNMSLYGLSTFLAFGTVGNVLLICILVQRTHRRNSCSLYLLSATIVNLVLIECILPVAVYSAKSVDPQNVSLTWCKIRSYLFNALLMLYRWYKMAAGIDRAAMCSRHAWIRSFSQPRIAFRTILIITTVWLIIPIHLGIFFRIESGHCVPQSGTYAKFFSVYSILISGWSPPTVMAIFGVIAYRNLKKIRTRIRPTNIGDNQPATITGTINQQRVGRRDQQLIILLMCEVLLYISTNLLYSINITYQAITSNDQKTSDRLRIESFISYFSTPFLIIINNCAPFYLYLCVSSKFRQDVKDLFLSCYHCRRHVTTVQHDLRTKTHAITIHPIVSH
;
A
#
# COMPACT_ATOMS: atom_id res chain seq x y z
N MET A 1 4.81 36.56 -3.53
CA MET A 1 5.10 35.15 -3.87
C MET A 1 5.52 34.30 -2.67
N ALA A 2 6.42 34.76 -1.81
CA ALA A 2 6.95 33.96 -0.69
C ALA A 2 5.91 33.57 0.37
N THR A 3 5.01 34.46 0.75
CA THR A 3 3.89 34.21 1.66
C THR A 3 2.89 33.21 1.09
N SER A 4 2.67 33.26 -0.23
CA SER A 4 1.71 32.36 -0.91
C SER A 4 2.18 30.90 -0.96
N LEU A 5 3.48 30.61 -1.07
CA LEU A 5 3.99 29.22 -1.07
C LEU A 5 3.91 28.57 0.32
N ALA A 6 4.25 29.31 1.38
CA ALA A 6 4.15 28.81 2.75
C ALA A 6 2.68 28.59 3.15
N GLU A 7 1.81 29.50 2.76
CA GLU A 7 0.36 29.37 2.97
C GLU A 7 -0.22 28.20 2.19
N ALA A 8 0.19 28.02 0.93
CA ALA A 8 -0.20 26.87 0.13
C ALA A 8 0.24 25.54 0.78
N GLN A 9 1.49 25.46 1.26
CA GLN A 9 2.00 24.27 1.96
C GLN A 9 1.20 23.99 3.25
N GLN A 10 0.87 25.04 4.03
CA GLN A 10 0.07 24.90 5.25
C GLN A 10 -1.36 24.43 4.94
N ASN A 11 -2.00 24.99 3.91
CA ASN A 11 -3.34 24.58 3.50
C ASN A 11 -3.33 23.14 2.95
N MET A 12 -2.33 22.77 2.17
CA MET A 12 -2.16 21.38 1.72
C MET A 12 -1.93 20.41 2.88
N SER A 13 -1.17 20.80 3.90
CA SER A 13 -0.97 19.98 5.09
C SER A 13 -2.26 19.85 5.90
N LEU A 14 -3.00 20.91 6.09
CA LEU A 14 -4.18 20.91 6.93
C LEU A 14 -5.36 20.19 6.25
N TYR A 15 -5.69 20.58 5.03
CA TYR A 15 -6.86 20.05 4.33
C TYR A 15 -6.53 18.82 3.50
N GLY A 16 -5.41 18.84 2.77
CA GLY A 16 -5.01 17.74 1.90
C GLY A 16 -4.64 16.48 2.67
N LEU A 17 -3.74 16.60 3.67
CA LEU A 17 -3.34 15.43 4.46
C LEU A 17 -4.49 14.92 5.35
N SER A 18 -5.38 15.78 5.85
CA SER A 18 -6.58 15.36 6.60
C SER A 18 -7.54 14.56 5.71
N THR A 19 -7.72 14.99 4.46
CA THR A 19 -8.52 14.28 3.46
C THR A 19 -7.87 12.92 3.15
N PHE A 20 -6.56 12.87 2.96
CA PHE A 20 -5.84 11.62 2.73
C PHE A 20 -5.89 10.69 3.94
N LEU A 21 -5.86 11.21 5.17
CA LEU A 21 -6.04 10.41 6.37
C LEU A 21 -7.41 9.72 6.34
N ALA A 22 -8.49 10.46 6.14
CA ALA A 22 -9.85 9.91 6.13
C ALA A 22 -10.04 8.88 5.00
N PHE A 23 -9.74 9.25 3.75
CA PHE A 23 -9.89 8.33 2.61
C PHE A 23 -8.89 7.17 2.67
N GLY A 24 -7.65 7.41 3.10
CA GLY A 24 -6.63 6.38 3.25
C GLY A 24 -7.03 5.33 4.28
N THR A 25 -7.50 5.74 5.45
CA THR A 25 -7.98 4.83 6.50
C THR A 25 -9.15 3.99 6.00
N VAL A 26 -10.21 4.63 5.49
CA VAL A 26 -11.40 3.92 4.98
C VAL A 26 -11.02 2.96 3.86
N GLY A 27 -10.25 3.42 2.87
CA GLY A 27 -9.85 2.60 1.73
C GLY A 27 -9.01 1.39 2.14
N ASN A 28 -8.01 1.58 3.02
CA ASN A 28 -7.17 0.47 3.48
C ASN A 28 -7.93 -0.52 4.37
N VAL A 29 -8.83 -0.07 5.25
CA VAL A 29 -9.67 -0.96 6.06
C VAL A 29 -10.59 -1.81 5.17
N LEU A 30 -11.27 -1.20 4.20
CA LEU A 30 -12.12 -1.95 3.26
C LEU A 30 -11.31 -2.94 2.43
N LEU A 31 -10.12 -2.56 1.98
CA LEU A 31 -9.23 -3.44 1.23
C LEU A 31 -8.76 -4.64 2.08
N ILE A 32 -8.42 -4.42 3.35
CA ILE A 32 -8.09 -5.50 4.30
C ILE A 32 -9.29 -6.45 4.44
N CYS A 33 -10.51 -5.94 4.67
CA CYS A 33 -11.71 -6.75 4.81
C CYS A 33 -11.96 -7.65 3.60
N ILE A 34 -11.66 -7.18 2.39
CA ILE A 34 -11.78 -7.97 1.15
C ILE A 34 -10.66 -9.02 1.07
N LEU A 35 -9.40 -8.61 1.28
CA LEU A 35 -8.24 -9.49 1.12
C LEU A 35 -8.15 -10.59 2.19
N VAL A 36 -8.74 -10.40 3.38
CA VAL A 36 -8.81 -11.40 4.45
C VAL A 36 -9.77 -12.55 4.11
N GLN A 37 -10.70 -12.38 3.17
CA GLN A 37 -11.63 -13.45 2.78
C GLN A 37 -10.89 -14.71 2.32
N ARG A 38 -11.43 -15.90 2.63
CA ARG A 38 -10.81 -17.21 2.34
C ARG A 38 -10.41 -17.37 0.87
N THR A 39 -11.20 -16.78 -0.04
CA THR A 39 -10.96 -16.84 -1.49
C THR A 39 -9.67 -16.13 -1.89
N HIS A 40 -9.32 -15.02 -1.23
CA HIS A 40 -8.13 -14.24 -1.50
C HIS A 40 -6.89 -14.81 -0.80
N ARG A 41 -7.00 -15.29 0.43
CA ARG A 41 -5.87 -15.85 1.20
C ARG A 41 -5.22 -17.10 0.60
N ARG A 42 -5.86 -17.76 -0.34
CA ARG A 42 -5.28 -18.90 -1.08
C ARG A 42 -4.36 -18.48 -2.23
N ASN A 43 -4.26 -17.19 -2.51
CA ASN A 43 -3.43 -16.66 -3.59
C ASN A 43 -2.21 -15.94 -2.98
N SER A 44 -0.99 -16.32 -3.43
CA SER A 44 0.28 -15.74 -2.96
C SER A 44 0.34 -14.23 -3.13
N CYS A 45 -0.06 -13.70 -4.29
CA CYS A 45 -0.10 -12.26 -4.54
C CYS A 45 -1.03 -11.53 -3.57
N SER A 46 -2.20 -12.09 -3.26
CA SER A 46 -3.14 -11.48 -2.32
C SER A 46 -2.57 -11.44 -0.89
N LEU A 47 -1.72 -12.38 -0.50
CA LEU A 47 -1.02 -12.35 0.79
C LEU A 47 -0.02 -11.18 0.86
N TYR A 48 0.76 -10.95 -0.20
CA TYR A 48 1.67 -9.79 -0.26
C TYR A 48 0.89 -8.48 -0.23
N LEU A 49 -0.22 -8.38 -0.99
CA LEU A 49 -1.07 -7.19 -0.99
C LEU A 49 -1.74 -6.95 0.38
N LEU A 50 -2.19 -8.01 1.06
CA LEU A 50 -2.74 -7.91 2.41
C LEU A 50 -1.69 -7.38 3.39
N SER A 51 -0.48 -7.95 3.38
CA SER A 51 0.62 -7.49 4.24
C SER A 51 1.00 -6.04 3.93
N ALA A 52 1.07 -5.66 2.65
CA ALA A 52 1.30 -4.29 2.23
C ALA A 52 0.21 -3.35 2.76
N THR A 53 -1.07 -3.72 2.64
CA THR A 53 -2.19 -2.88 3.08
C THR A 53 -2.24 -2.71 4.60
N ILE A 54 -1.92 -3.76 5.38
CA ILE A 54 -1.83 -3.66 6.84
C ILE A 54 -0.73 -2.68 7.25
N VAL A 55 0.48 -2.85 6.69
CA VAL A 55 1.61 -1.95 6.98
C VAL A 55 1.30 -0.52 6.54
N ASN A 56 0.63 -0.36 5.41
CA ASN A 56 0.22 0.94 4.89
C ASN A 56 -0.79 1.65 5.81
N LEU A 57 -1.76 0.91 6.34
CA LEU A 57 -2.70 1.46 7.32
C LEU A 57 -1.95 1.96 8.57
N VAL A 58 -1.04 1.15 9.11
CA VAL A 58 -0.20 1.55 10.25
C VAL A 58 0.64 2.80 9.92
N LEU A 59 1.22 2.86 8.71
CA LEU A 59 2.00 4.01 8.25
C LEU A 59 1.14 5.30 8.26
N ILE A 60 -0.06 5.23 7.67
CA ILE A 60 -0.99 6.36 7.57
C ILE A 60 -1.38 6.84 8.98
N GLU A 61 -1.78 5.94 9.87
CA GLU A 61 -2.23 6.27 11.22
C GLU A 61 -1.10 6.80 12.13
N CYS A 62 0.14 6.34 11.92
CA CYS A 62 1.28 6.82 12.71
C CYS A 62 1.83 8.18 12.22
N ILE A 63 1.75 8.47 10.92
CA ILE A 63 2.48 9.60 10.33
C ILE A 63 1.57 10.80 10.04
N LEU A 64 0.38 10.58 9.47
CA LEU A 64 -0.48 11.67 9.03
C LEU A 64 -1.08 12.53 10.16
N PRO A 65 -1.58 11.97 11.27
CA PRO A 65 -2.11 12.79 12.36
C PRO A 65 -1.08 13.78 12.89
N VAL A 66 0.17 13.34 13.03
CA VAL A 66 1.27 14.21 13.49
C VAL A 66 1.61 15.27 12.44
N ALA A 67 1.61 14.91 11.14
CA ALA A 67 1.86 15.86 10.07
C ALA A 67 0.76 16.94 9.95
N VAL A 68 -0.50 16.58 10.16
CA VAL A 68 -1.63 17.51 10.23
C VAL A 68 -1.52 18.42 11.45
N TYR A 69 -1.18 17.85 12.62
CA TYR A 69 -0.96 18.63 13.85
C TYR A 69 0.16 19.65 13.67
N SER A 70 1.28 19.26 13.06
CA SER A 70 2.44 20.11 12.82
C SER A 70 2.18 21.26 11.84
N ALA A 71 1.07 21.21 11.08
CA ALA A 71 0.69 22.30 10.17
C ALA A 71 0.30 23.61 10.92
N LYS A 72 -0.17 23.49 12.16
CA LYS A 72 -0.57 24.64 13.02
C LYS A 72 0.25 24.77 14.29
N SER A 73 1.03 23.75 14.65
CA SER A 73 1.78 23.67 15.90
C SER A 73 3.24 23.33 15.63
N VAL A 74 4.08 23.47 16.64
CA VAL A 74 5.49 23.05 16.54
C VAL A 74 5.56 21.53 16.35
N ASP A 75 6.33 21.08 15.35
CA ASP A 75 6.49 19.65 15.09
C ASP A 75 7.21 18.98 16.28
N PRO A 76 6.57 18.00 16.96
CA PRO A 76 7.18 17.27 18.07
C PRO A 76 8.52 16.61 17.70
N GLN A 77 8.72 16.30 16.42
CA GLN A 77 9.97 15.73 15.92
C GLN A 77 11.16 16.68 16.06
N ASN A 78 10.91 17.99 16.00
CA ASN A 78 11.95 19.01 16.11
C ASN A 78 12.25 19.43 17.55
N VAL A 79 11.43 19.01 18.51
CA VAL A 79 11.58 19.34 19.94
C VAL A 79 12.14 18.19 20.75
N SER A 80 11.70 16.95 20.47
CA SER A 80 12.09 15.77 21.23
C SER A 80 13.05 14.87 20.41
N LEU A 81 14.26 14.66 20.92
CA LEU A 81 15.24 13.76 20.29
C LEU A 81 14.71 12.32 20.18
N THR A 82 14.04 11.85 21.22
CA THR A 82 13.44 10.50 21.22
C THR A 82 12.40 10.37 20.13
N TRP A 83 11.52 11.38 20.00
CA TRP A 83 10.49 11.39 18.96
C TRP A 83 11.09 11.52 17.55
N CYS A 84 12.14 12.35 17.38
CA CYS A 84 12.90 12.45 16.14
C CYS A 84 13.41 11.08 15.68
N LYS A 85 14.04 10.31 16.56
CA LYS A 85 14.60 9.00 16.28
C LYS A 85 13.53 7.95 15.97
N ILE A 86 12.50 7.86 16.80
CA ILE A 86 11.41 6.88 16.64
C ILE A 86 10.65 7.13 15.35
N ARG A 87 10.25 8.39 15.09
CA ARG A 87 9.48 8.72 13.88
C ARG A 87 10.29 8.48 12.60
N SER A 88 11.56 8.87 12.57
CA SER A 88 12.43 8.64 11.42
C SER A 88 12.62 7.16 11.12
N TYR A 89 12.82 6.35 12.17
CA TYR A 89 12.91 4.89 12.07
C TYR A 89 11.60 4.28 11.55
N LEU A 90 10.47 4.57 12.22
CA LEU A 90 9.17 3.99 11.89
C LEU A 90 8.73 4.37 10.46
N PHE A 91 8.87 5.64 10.09
CA PHE A 91 8.53 6.09 8.74
C PHE A 91 9.29 5.32 7.67
N ASN A 92 10.61 5.20 7.83
CA ASN A 92 11.43 4.51 6.85
C ASN A 92 11.14 3.00 6.83
N ALA A 93 11.05 2.34 8.00
CA ALA A 93 10.77 0.92 8.11
C ALA A 93 9.40 0.55 7.48
N LEU A 94 8.34 1.25 7.86
CA LEU A 94 6.99 0.98 7.35
C LEU A 94 6.86 1.28 5.86
N LEU A 95 7.46 2.39 5.39
CA LEU A 95 7.44 2.76 3.98
C LEU A 95 8.17 1.72 3.12
N MET A 96 9.32 1.23 3.58
CA MET A 96 10.08 0.21 2.87
C MET A 96 9.38 -1.15 2.91
N LEU A 97 8.81 -1.57 4.03
CA LEU A 97 7.98 -2.77 4.12
C LEU A 97 6.85 -2.73 3.09
N TYR A 98 6.09 -1.64 3.04
CA TYR A 98 5.00 -1.45 2.07
C TYR A 98 5.48 -1.60 0.62
N ARG A 99 6.58 -0.93 0.26
CA ARG A 99 7.15 -0.97 -1.08
C ARG A 99 7.63 -2.36 -1.47
N TRP A 100 8.35 -3.04 -0.57
CA TRP A 100 8.90 -4.37 -0.83
C TRP A 100 7.83 -5.45 -0.91
N TYR A 101 6.75 -5.36 -0.15
CA TYR A 101 5.61 -6.26 -0.32
C TYR A 101 4.93 -6.07 -1.68
N LYS A 102 4.79 -4.84 -2.16
CA LYS A 102 4.28 -4.58 -3.51
C LYS A 102 5.22 -5.09 -4.59
N MET A 103 6.52 -4.92 -4.44
CA MET A 103 7.50 -5.50 -5.35
C MET A 103 7.40 -7.04 -5.38
N ALA A 104 7.30 -7.68 -4.22
CA ALA A 104 7.13 -9.12 -4.11
C ALA A 104 5.84 -9.61 -4.79
N ALA A 105 4.72 -8.86 -4.66
CA ALA A 105 3.49 -9.13 -5.39
C ALA A 105 3.69 -9.06 -6.91
N GLY A 106 4.46 -8.07 -7.40
CA GLY A 106 4.82 -7.92 -8.81
C GLY A 106 5.66 -9.07 -9.33
N ILE A 107 6.68 -9.47 -8.59
CA ILE A 107 7.56 -10.62 -8.89
C ILE A 107 6.73 -11.91 -8.93
N ASP A 108 5.84 -12.12 -7.95
CA ASP A 108 4.95 -13.28 -7.88
C ASP A 108 4.05 -13.37 -9.11
N ARG A 109 3.47 -12.26 -9.58
CA ARG A 109 2.67 -12.26 -10.81
C ARG A 109 3.50 -12.52 -12.06
N ALA A 110 4.69 -11.97 -12.15
CA ALA A 110 5.62 -12.26 -13.24
C ALA A 110 6.01 -13.75 -13.28
N ALA A 111 6.26 -14.34 -12.10
CA ALA A 111 6.56 -15.75 -11.94
C ALA A 111 5.37 -16.65 -12.33
N MET A 112 4.16 -16.33 -11.88
CA MET A 112 2.92 -17.06 -12.19
C MET A 112 2.65 -17.11 -13.70
N CYS A 113 2.97 -16.03 -14.43
CA CYS A 113 2.81 -15.93 -15.87
C CYS A 113 3.99 -16.51 -16.67
N SER A 114 5.01 -17.06 -16.01
CA SER A 114 6.18 -17.63 -16.68
C SER A 114 5.83 -18.91 -17.45
N ARG A 115 6.57 -19.15 -18.53
CA ARG A 115 6.48 -20.41 -19.31
C ARG A 115 7.09 -21.61 -18.57
N HIS A 116 8.09 -21.36 -17.73
CA HIS A 116 8.81 -22.41 -17.01
C HIS A 116 8.04 -22.84 -15.76
N ALA A 117 7.72 -24.13 -15.67
CA ALA A 117 7.00 -24.72 -14.54
C ALA A 117 7.74 -24.47 -13.20
N TRP A 118 9.07 -24.54 -13.22
CA TRP A 118 9.93 -24.26 -12.09
C TRP A 118 9.73 -22.84 -11.56
N ILE A 119 9.65 -21.81 -12.42
CA ILE A 119 9.43 -20.43 -11.99
C ILE A 119 8.02 -20.25 -11.42
N ARG A 120 7.00 -20.91 -12.01
CA ARG A 120 5.62 -20.86 -11.48
C ARG A 120 5.50 -21.50 -10.10
N SER A 121 6.35 -22.48 -9.78
CA SER A 121 6.33 -23.11 -8.44
C SER A 121 6.70 -22.18 -7.31
N PHE A 122 7.36 -21.04 -7.57
CA PHE A 122 7.61 -20.00 -6.57
C PHE A 122 6.35 -19.21 -6.18
N SER A 123 5.32 -19.18 -7.03
CA SER A 123 4.05 -18.49 -6.73
C SER A 123 3.10 -19.37 -5.90
N GLN A 124 3.54 -19.78 -4.71
CA GLN A 124 2.78 -20.57 -3.73
C GLN A 124 2.59 -19.82 -2.43
N PRO A 125 1.42 -19.96 -1.73
CA PRO A 125 1.16 -19.27 -0.48
C PRO A 125 2.19 -19.56 0.62
N ARG A 126 2.74 -20.77 0.67
CA ARG A 126 3.78 -21.16 1.65
C ARG A 126 5.08 -20.36 1.43
N ILE A 127 5.47 -20.19 0.17
CA ILE A 127 6.67 -19.41 -0.20
C ILE A 127 6.40 -17.94 0.08
N ALA A 128 5.21 -17.42 -0.28
CA ALA A 128 4.82 -16.06 0.01
C ALA A 128 4.92 -15.72 1.49
N PHE A 129 4.42 -16.60 2.38
CA PHE A 129 4.51 -16.39 3.81
C PHE A 129 5.97 -16.30 4.33
N ARG A 130 6.84 -17.20 3.87
CA ARG A 130 8.29 -17.16 4.22
C ARG A 130 8.93 -15.87 3.72
N THR A 131 8.65 -15.46 2.49
CA THR A 131 9.17 -14.22 1.90
C THR A 131 8.68 -12.99 2.68
N ILE A 132 7.41 -12.96 3.10
CA ILE A 132 6.86 -11.89 3.94
C ILE A 132 7.67 -11.79 5.26
N LEU A 133 7.91 -12.91 5.93
CA LEU A 133 8.71 -12.92 7.17
C LEU A 133 10.13 -12.40 6.95
N ILE A 134 10.80 -12.83 5.88
CA ILE A 134 12.16 -12.37 5.54
C ILE A 134 12.14 -10.86 5.27
N ILE A 135 11.24 -10.37 4.44
CA ILE A 135 11.10 -8.94 4.14
C ILE A 135 10.85 -8.15 5.43
N THR A 136 9.95 -8.64 6.31
CA THR A 136 9.65 -8.00 7.59
C THR A 136 10.91 -7.87 8.44
N THR A 137 11.63 -8.97 8.65
CA THR A 137 12.83 -8.99 9.48
C THR A 137 13.90 -8.05 8.92
N VAL A 138 14.16 -8.11 7.62
CA VAL A 138 15.17 -7.28 6.95
C VAL A 138 14.83 -5.79 7.10
N TRP A 139 13.58 -5.39 6.85
CA TRP A 139 13.19 -3.97 6.89
C TRP A 139 12.87 -3.43 8.29
N LEU A 140 12.81 -4.27 9.31
CA LEU A 140 12.85 -3.82 10.70
C LEU A 140 14.31 -3.63 11.18
N ILE A 141 15.27 -4.36 10.63
CA ILE A 141 16.69 -4.27 11.04
C ILE A 141 17.41 -3.14 10.29
N ILE A 142 17.29 -3.07 8.96
CA ILE A 142 18.07 -2.11 8.14
C ILE A 142 17.90 -0.67 8.64
N PRO A 143 16.68 -0.14 8.89
CA PRO A 143 16.52 1.26 9.27
C PRO A 143 16.94 1.61 10.71
N ILE A 144 17.42 0.65 11.52
CA ILE A 144 17.85 0.91 12.91
C ILE A 144 18.90 2.03 12.98
N HIS A 145 19.73 2.16 11.94
CA HIS A 145 20.73 3.23 11.89
C HIS A 145 20.09 4.64 11.94
N LEU A 146 18.83 4.83 11.48
CA LEU A 146 18.14 6.12 11.61
C LEU A 146 17.81 6.42 13.07
N GLY A 147 17.38 5.41 13.84
CA GLY A 147 17.14 5.54 15.27
C GLY A 147 18.42 5.85 16.08
N ILE A 148 19.59 5.52 15.55
CA ILE A 148 20.88 5.79 16.21
C ILE A 148 21.41 7.17 15.82
N PHE A 149 21.48 7.47 14.54
CA PHE A 149 22.24 8.60 13.98
C PHE A 149 21.42 9.83 13.60
N PHE A 150 20.10 9.83 13.81
CA PHE A 150 19.30 11.06 13.68
C PHE A 150 19.43 11.90 14.93
N ARG A 151 19.55 13.23 14.73
CA ARG A 151 19.73 14.23 15.79
C ARG A 151 18.91 15.49 15.48
N ILE A 152 18.73 16.33 16.49
CA ILE A 152 18.18 17.68 16.31
C ILE A 152 19.36 18.63 16.14
N GLU A 153 19.52 19.16 14.91
CA GLU A 153 20.51 20.18 14.57
C GLU A 153 19.79 21.43 14.07
N SER A 154 20.10 22.58 14.60
CA SER A 154 19.46 23.87 14.25
C SER A 154 17.92 23.84 14.33
N GLY A 155 17.35 23.13 15.31
CA GLY A 155 15.89 23.02 15.50
C GLY A 155 15.17 22.12 14.50
N HIS A 156 15.90 21.29 13.76
CA HIS A 156 15.35 20.32 12.81
C HIS A 156 15.87 18.91 13.06
N CYS A 157 15.00 17.92 12.94
CA CYS A 157 15.37 16.51 13.02
C CYS A 157 16.02 16.09 11.70
N VAL A 158 17.33 15.88 11.70
CA VAL A 158 18.15 15.60 10.53
C VAL A 158 19.14 14.46 10.79
N PRO A 159 19.65 13.80 9.74
CA PRO A 159 20.76 12.86 9.89
C PRO A 159 22.01 13.61 10.41
N GLN A 160 22.72 13.00 11.34
CA GLN A 160 23.94 13.57 11.93
C GLN A 160 24.91 14.04 10.83
N SER A 161 25.41 15.26 10.96
CA SER A 161 26.33 15.88 9.99
C SER A 161 27.63 15.07 9.84
N GLY A 162 28.29 15.22 8.68
CA GLY A 162 29.55 14.56 8.35
C GLY A 162 29.38 13.27 7.55
N THR A 163 30.12 12.23 7.89
CA THR A 163 30.16 10.96 7.11
C THR A 163 28.80 10.27 7.06
N TYR A 164 28.03 10.33 8.14
CA TYR A 164 26.71 9.70 8.16
C TYR A 164 25.71 10.39 7.24
N ALA A 165 25.71 11.72 7.15
CA ALA A 165 24.85 12.45 6.22
C ALA A 165 25.11 12.05 4.76
N LYS A 166 26.38 11.84 4.37
CA LYS A 166 26.76 11.34 3.04
C LYS A 166 26.23 9.92 2.81
N PHE A 167 26.45 9.04 3.77
CA PHE A 167 25.94 7.66 3.72
C PHE A 167 24.40 7.66 3.57
N PHE A 168 23.71 8.44 4.40
CA PHE A 168 22.25 8.54 4.36
C PHE A 168 21.73 9.08 3.03
N SER A 169 22.42 10.04 2.41
CA SER A 169 22.07 10.55 1.08
C SER A 169 22.16 9.44 0.03
N VAL A 170 23.28 8.69 0.00
CA VAL A 170 23.45 7.55 -0.92
C VAL A 170 22.40 6.46 -0.68
N TYR A 171 22.17 6.10 0.59
CA TYR A 171 21.13 5.15 0.99
C TYR A 171 19.74 5.59 0.50
N SER A 172 19.39 6.85 0.73
CA SER A 172 18.09 7.40 0.34
C SER A 172 17.90 7.44 -1.17
N ILE A 173 18.94 7.83 -1.93
CA ILE A 173 18.89 7.85 -3.39
C ILE A 173 18.74 6.44 -3.96
N LEU A 174 19.61 5.51 -3.58
CA LEU A 174 19.68 4.19 -4.19
C LEU A 174 18.54 3.28 -3.69
N ILE A 175 18.35 3.19 -2.37
CA ILE A 175 17.45 2.23 -1.75
C ILE A 175 16.01 2.75 -1.69
N SER A 176 15.81 4.01 -1.29
CA SER A 176 14.46 4.56 -1.13
C SER A 176 13.93 5.21 -2.42
N GLY A 177 14.81 5.87 -3.20
CA GLY A 177 14.42 6.62 -4.39
C GLY A 177 14.30 5.74 -5.62
N TRP A 178 15.40 5.20 -6.10
CA TRP A 178 15.46 4.58 -7.43
C TRP A 178 15.14 3.08 -7.45
N SER A 179 15.54 2.30 -6.41
CA SER A 179 15.37 0.84 -6.47
C SER A 179 13.92 0.38 -6.56
N PRO A 180 12.94 0.89 -5.78
CA PRO A 180 11.57 0.41 -5.86
C PRO A 180 10.90 0.69 -7.21
N PRO A 181 10.94 1.92 -7.79
CA PRO A 181 10.31 2.16 -9.08
C PRO A 181 10.96 1.36 -10.21
N THR A 182 12.29 1.19 -10.18
CA THR A 182 13.01 0.42 -11.20
C THR A 182 12.62 -1.05 -11.16
N VAL A 183 12.62 -1.68 -10.00
CA VAL A 183 12.25 -3.08 -9.84
C VAL A 183 10.78 -3.29 -10.23
N MET A 184 9.88 -2.42 -9.78
CA MET A 184 8.46 -2.49 -10.13
C MET A 184 8.24 -2.33 -11.64
N ALA A 185 8.97 -1.42 -12.32
CA ALA A 185 8.89 -1.25 -13.76
C ALA A 185 9.35 -2.51 -14.51
N ILE A 186 10.51 -3.07 -14.13
CA ILE A 186 11.06 -4.29 -14.77
C ILE A 186 10.07 -5.45 -14.66
N PHE A 187 9.64 -5.80 -13.44
CA PHE A 187 8.72 -6.93 -13.23
C PHE A 187 7.32 -6.66 -13.77
N GLY A 188 6.87 -5.41 -13.77
CA GLY A 188 5.64 -4.99 -14.42
C GLY A 188 5.69 -5.27 -15.95
N VAL A 189 6.76 -4.86 -16.62
CA VAL A 189 6.95 -5.14 -18.06
C VAL A 189 7.04 -6.63 -18.33
N ILE A 190 7.75 -7.41 -17.51
CA ILE A 190 7.84 -8.88 -17.65
C ILE A 190 6.46 -9.51 -17.50
N ALA A 191 5.71 -9.13 -16.48
CA ALA A 191 4.35 -9.63 -16.24
C ALA A 191 3.42 -9.31 -17.41
N TYR A 192 3.45 -8.08 -17.92
CA TYR A 192 2.67 -7.65 -19.08
C TYR A 192 3.03 -8.45 -20.36
N ARG A 193 4.32 -8.59 -20.66
CA ARG A 193 4.78 -9.37 -21.83
C ARG A 193 4.37 -10.84 -21.74
N ASN A 194 4.48 -11.43 -20.55
CA ASN A 194 4.06 -12.81 -20.32
C ASN A 194 2.55 -12.98 -20.48
N LEU A 195 1.77 -12.03 -19.94
CA LEU A 195 0.30 -12.02 -20.09
C LEU A 195 -0.12 -11.92 -21.56
N LYS A 196 0.49 -11.02 -22.35
CA LYS A 196 0.22 -10.88 -23.78
C LYS A 196 0.48 -12.20 -24.53
N LYS A 197 1.55 -12.90 -24.20
CA LYS A 197 1.89 -14.21 -24.80
C LYS A 197 0.89 -15.31 -24.42
N ILE A 198 0.34 -15.31 -23.21
CA ILE A 198 -0.70 -16.25 -22.78
C ILE A 198 -1.99 -15.97 -23.56
N ARG A 199 -2.38 -14.70 -23.67
CA ARG A 199 -3.61 -14.28 -24.36
C ARG A 199 -3.63 -14.68 -25.85
N THR A 200 -2.51 -14.56 -26.55
CA THR A 200 -2.41 -14.97 -27.97
C THR A 200 -2.54 -16.48 -28.16
N ARG A 201 -2.18 -17.30 -27.19
CA ARG A 201 -2.32 -18.76 -27.24
C ARG A 201 -3.73 -19.28 -26.93
N ILE A 202 -4.53 -18.52 -26.14
CA ILE A 202 -5.89 -18.91 -25.77
C ILE A 202 -6.92 -18.44 -26.82
N ARG A 203 -6.51 -17.74 -27.87
CA ARG A 203 -7.39 -17.41 -28.99
C ARG A 203 -7.79 -18.73 -29.67
N PRO A 204 -9.09 -19.12 -29.65
CA PRO A 204 -9.50 -20.37 -30.26
C PRO A 204 -9.17 -20.29 -31.76
N THR A 205 -8.28 -21.14 -32.22
CA THR A 205 -8.23 -21.51 -33.62
C THR A 205 -9.56 -22.19 -33.89
N ASN A 206 -10.38 -21.59 -34.78
CA ASN A 206 -11.53 -22.28 -35.36
C ASN A 206 -11.00 -23.50 -36.11
N ILE A 207 -10.92 -24.61 -35.43
CA ILE A 207 -10.73 -25.92 -36.05
C ILE A 207 -12.08 -26.58 -35.90
N GLY A 208 -12.73 -26.76 -37.02
CA GLY A 208 -13.91 -27.59 -37.14
C GLY A 208 -13.62 -29.01 -36.68
N ASP A 209 -14.69 -29.62 -36.26
CA ASP A 209 -14.93 -31.05 -36.11
C ASP A 209 -14.65 -31.75 -34.77
N ASN A 210 -15.77 -32.12 -34.15
CA ASN A 210 -16.09 -33.44 -33.58
C ASN A 210 -15.09 -34.13 -32.63
N GLN A 211 -14.89 -33.51 -31.43
CA GLN A 211 -14.61 -34.30 -30.22
C GLN A 211 -15.28 -33.68 -29.00
N PRO A 212 -15.98 -34.44 -28.16
CA PRO A 212 -16.51 -33.95 -26.89
C PRO A 212 -15.34 -33.80 -25.90
N ALA A 213 -14.56 -32.71 -26.09
CA ALA A 213 -13.55 -32.31 -25.10
C ALA A 213 -14.26 -31.92 -23.83
N THR A 214 -13.81 -32.42 -22.72
CA THR A 214 -14.28 -32.25 -21.36
C THR A 214 -14.50 -30.76 -21.04
N ILE A 215 -15.71 -30.28 -21.29
CA ILE A 215 -16.15 -28.86 -21.21
C ILE A 215 -15.83 -28.25 -19.83
N THR A 216 -15.87 -29.07 -18.78
CA THR A 216 -15.61 -28.67 -17.40
C THR A 216 -14.17 -28.22 -17.14
N GLY A 217 -13.17 -28.85 -17.75
CA GLY A 217 -11.75 -28.48 -17.59
C GLY A 217 -11.43 -27.14 -18.26
N THR A 218 -12.01 -26.89 -19.43
CA THR A 218 -11.78 -25.67 -20.22
C THR A 218 -12.40 -24.44 -19.56
N ILE A 219 -13.59 -24.55 -18.96
CA ILE A 219 -14.29 -23.49 -18.26
C ILE A 219 -13.52 -23.08 -16.99
N ASN A 220 -13.01 -24.03 -16.22
CA ASN A 220 -12.24 -23.74 -15.00
C ASN A 220 -10.88 -23.08 -15.36
N GLN A 221 -10.22 -23.51 -16.41
CA GLN A 221 -8.97 -22.91 -16.88
C GLN A 221 -9.16 -21.50 -17.43
N GLN A 222 -10.28 -21.22 -18.11
CA GLN A 222 -10.63 -19.87 -18.56
C GLN A 222 -10.99 -18.93 -17.39
N ARG A 223 -11.67 -19.42 -16.35
CA ARG A 223 -12.00 -18.61 -15.14
C ARG A 223 -10.75 -18.23 -14.34
N VAL A 224 -9.82 -19.16 -14.16
CA VAL A 224 -8.53 -18.90 -13.51
C VAL A 224 -7.73 -17.87 -14.32
N GLY A 225 -7.65 -18.02 -15.64
CA GLY A 225 -6.95 -17.08 -16.50
C GLY A 225 -7.51 -15.65 -16.46
N ARG A 226 -8.83 -15.48 -16.41
CA ARG A 226 -9.47 -14.15 -16.32
C ARG A 226 -9.19 -13.45 -14.97
N ARG A 227 -9.18 -14.19 -13.86
CA ARG A 227 -8.87 -13.66 -12.53
C ARG A 227 -7.43 -13.20 -12.43
N ASP A 228 -6.49 -14.01 -12.91
CA ASP A 228 -5.07 -13.65 -12.90
C ASP A 228 -4.80 -12.45 -13.82
N GLN A 229 -5.48 -12.36 -14.96
CA GLN A 229 -5.41 -11.20 -15.84
C GLN A 229 -5.85 -9.90 -15.16
N GLN A 230 -6.95 -9.93 -14.40
CA GLN A 230 -7.42 -8.74 -13.66
C GLN A 230 -6.43 -8.31 -12.59
N LEU A 231 -5.85 -9.25 -11.83
CA LEU A 231 -4.83 -8.95 -10.84
C LEU A 231 -3.57 -8.32 -11.46
N ILE A 232 -3.18 -8.77 -12.66
CA ILE A 232 -2.04 -8.17 -13.37
C ILE A 232 -2.35 -6.76 -13.84
N ILE A 233 -3.55 -6.52 -14.37
CA ILE A 233 -3.97 -5.17 -14.79
C ILE A 233 -3.98 -4.22 -13.58
N LEU A 234 -4.54 -4.66 -12.45
CA LEU A 234 -4.53 -3.88 -11.21
C LEU A 234 -3.11 -3.55 -10.76
N LEU A 235 -2.23 -4.53 -10.77
CA LEU A 235 -0.83 -4.33 -10.43
C LEU A 235 -0.13 -3.36 -11.39
N MET A 236 -0.41 -3.45 -12.70
CA MET A 236 0.16 -2.52 -13.69
C MET A 236 -0.30 -1.08 -13.45
N CYS A 237 -1.58 -0.88 -13.12
CA CYS A 237 -2.10 0.44 -12.76
C CYS A 237 -1.42 0.97 -11.48
N GLU A 238 -1.19 0.11 -10.47
CA GLU A 238 -0.43 0.48 -9.28
C GLU A 238 1.02 0.86 -9.59
N VAL A 239 1.68 0.09 -10.46
CA VAL A 239 3.06 0.40 -10.88
C VAL A 239 3.13 1.75 -11.57
N LEU A 240 2.19 2.05 -12.48
CA LEU A 240 2.12 3.35 -13.15
C LEU A 240 1.88 4.49 -12.17
N LEU A 241 0.93 4.33 -11.24
CA LEU A 241 0.68 5.29 -10.17
C LEU A 241 1.92 5.49 -9.30
N TYR A 242 2.58 4.39 -8.91
CA TYR A 242 3.79 4.42 -8.11
C TYR A 242 4.91 5.18 -8.80
N ILE A 243 5.19 4.89 -10.08
CA ILE A 243 6.22 5.57 -10.85
C ILE A 243 5.90 7.06 -10.96
N SER A 244 4.67 7.44 -11.34
CA SER A 244 4.27 8.84 -11.51
C SER A 244 4.38 9.66 -10.22
N THR A 245 4.06 9.08 -9.07
CA THR A 245 4.12 9.77 -7.77
C THR A 245 5.51 9.78 -7.14
N ASN A 246 6.34 8.77 -7.40
CA ASN A 246 7.67 8.66 -6.77
C ASN A 246 8.81 9.17 -7.65
N LEU A 247 8.60 9.39 -8.95
CA LEU A 247 9.63 9.91 -9.84
C LEU A 247 10.13 11.29 -9.40
N LEU A 248 9.21 12.19 -9.05
CA LEU A 248 9.55 13.52 -8.57
C LEU A 248 10.35 13.46 -7.25
N TYR A 249 10.00 12.54 -6.34
CA TYR A 249 10.78 12.30 -5.12
C TYR A 249 12.21 11.87 -5.44
N SER A 250 12.39 10.91 -6.36
CA SER A 250 13.71 10.39 -6.73
C SER A 250 14.58 11.48 -7.36
N ILE A 251 13.99 12.31 -8.23
CA ILE A 251 14.68 13.45 -8.86
C ILE A 251 15.04 14.50 -7.79
N ASN A 252 14.10 14.86 -6.92
CA ASN A 252 14.31 15.89 -5.91
C ASN A 252 15.40 15.51 -4.90
N ILE A 253 15.41 14.27 -4.39
CA ILE A 253 16.44 13.82 -3.45
C ILE A 253 17.84 13.77 -4.10
N THR A 254 17.91 13.38 -5.37
CA THR A 254 19.16 13.39 -6.14
C THR A 254 19.65 14.82 -6.35
N TYR A 255 18.76 15.74 -6.73
CA TYR A 255 19.08 17.16 -6.89
C TYR A 255 19.60 17.78 -5.58
N GLN A 256 18.92 17.52 -4.46
CA GLN A 256 19.35 18.04 -3.16
C GLN A 256 20.73 17.51 -2.74
N ALA A 257 21.02 16.24 -3.02
CA ALA A 257 22.34 15.67 -2.73
C ALA A 257 23.45 16.31 -3.58
N ILE A 258 23.21 16.57 -4.86
CA ILE A 258 24.17 17.21 -5.76
C ILE A 258 24.43 18.67 -5.35
N THR A 259 23.35 19.40 -4.97
CA THR A 259 23.42 20.84 -4.65
C THR A 259 23.59 21.12 -3.15
N SER A 260 23.97 20.12 -2.36
CA SER A 260 24.10 20.25 -0.89
C SER A 260 25.16 21.26 -0.44
N ASN A 261 26.20 21.46 -1.25
CA ASN A 261 27.31 22.37 -0.97
C ASN A 261 27.18 23.75 -1.66
N ASP A 262 26.10 23.95 -2.47
CA ASP A 262 25.90 25.21 -3.17
C ASP A 262 25.46 26.32 -2.21
N GLN A 263 25.92 27.54 -2.43
CA GLN A 263 25.33 28.71 -1.81
C GLN A 263 23.98 29.01 -2.45
N LYS A 264 22.91 28.92 -1.67
CA LYS A 264 21.54 29.05 -2.16
C LYS A 264 20.92 30.36 -1.71
N THR A 265 20.26 31.07 -2.61
CA THR A 265 19.46 32.24 -2.27
C THR A 265 18.24 31.86 -1.44
N SER A 266 17.71 32.80 -0.66
CA SER A 266 16.52 32.56 0.18
C SER A 266 15.30 32.13 -0.63
N ASP A 267 15.12 32.65 -1.84
CA ASP A 267 14.01 32.28 -2.73
C ASP A 267 14.19 30.86 -3.29
N ARG A 268 15.42 30.48 -3.66
CA ARG A 268 15.74 29.10 -4.07
C ARG A 268 15.45 28.10 -2.96
N LEU A 269 15.87 28.39 -1.73
CA LEU A 269 15.60 27.52 -0.57
C LEU A 269 14.10 27.33 -0.31
N ARG A 270 13.30 28.38 -0.47
CA ARG A 270 11.83 28.28 -0.33
C ARG A 270 11.17 27.41 -1.39
N ILE A 271 11.59 27.57 -2.65
CA ILE A 271 11.10 26.75 -3.77
C ILE A 271 11.49 25.27 -3.55
N GLU A 272 12.76 25.03 -3.20
CA GLU A 272 13.26 23.68 -2.92
C GLU A 272 12.51 23.03 -1.74
N SER A 273 12.22 23.78 -0.68
CA SER A 273 11.42 23.32 0.47
C SER A 273 10.00 22.94 0.04
N PHE A 274 9.35 23.76 -0.78
CA PHE A 274 8.02 23.45 -1.29
C PHE A 274 8.02 22.21 -2.21
N ILE A 275 8.99 22.06 -3.11
CA ILE A 275 9.14 20.88 -3.98
C ILE A 275 9.39 19.63 -3.12
N SER A 276 10.21 19.73 -2.07
CA SER A 276 10.46 18.63 -1.14
C SER A 276 9.20 18.21 -0.39
N TYR A 277 8.43 19.18 0.09
CA TYR A 277 7.16 18.92 0.73
C TYR A 277 6.17 18.27 -0.24
N PHE A 278 6.03 18.79 -1.45
CA PHE A 278 5.11 18.24 -2.44
C PHE A 278 5.51 16.84 -2.89
N SER A 279 6.80 16.60 -3.15
CA SER A 279 7.28 15.29 -3.62
C SER A 279 7.28 14.21 -2.55
N THR A 280 7.58 14.56 -1.29
CA THR A 280 7.78 13.55 -0.23
C THR A 280 6.52 13.28 0.58
N PRO A 281 6.01 14.19 1.42
CA PRO A 281 4.82 13.83 2.20
C PRO A 281 3.53 13.81 1.36
N PHE A 282 3.40 14.65 0.32
CA PHE A 282 2.13 14.77 -0.38
C PHE A 282 1.93 13.68 -1.45
N LEU A 283 2.85 13.57 -2.43
CA LEU A 283 2.70 12.58 -3.52
C LEU A 283 2.86 11.13 -3.05
N ILE A 284 3.76 10.85 -2.10
CA ILE A 284 3.93 9.49 -1.57
C ILE A 284 2.64 9.03 -0.89
N ILE A 285 1.96 9.92 -0.17
CA ILE A 285 0.72 9.59 0.53
C ILE A 285 -0.44 9.34 -0.43
N ILE A 286 -0.52 10.05 -1.55
CA ILE A 286 -1.48 9.72 -2.62
C ILE A 286 -1.34 8.25 -3.02
N ASN A 287 -0.12 7.79 -3.25
CA ASN A 287 0.13 6.39 -3.61
C ASN A 287 -0.29 5.41 -2.50
N ASN A 288 -0.25 5.82 -1.24
CA ASN A 288 -0.64 5.00 -0.10
C ASN A 288 -2.17 4.96 0.11
N CYS A 289 -2.88 6.02 -0.28
CA CYS A 289 -4.34 6.12 -0.14
C CYS A 289 -5.11 5.57 -1.36
N ALA A 290 -4.49 5.56 -2.54
CA ALA A 290 -5.15 5.28 -3.80
C ALA A 290 -5.52 3.80 -4.09
N PRO A 291 -4.85 2.74 -3.58
CA PRO A 291 -5.02 1.36 -4.06
C PRO A 291 -6.46 0.87 -4.06
N PHE A 292 -7.21 1.08 -2.98
CA PHE A 292 -8.61 0.66 -2.92
C PHE A 292 -9.46 1.30 -4.02
N TYR A 293 -9.33 2.60 -4.21
CA TYR A 293 -10.09 3.37 -5.21
C TYR A 293 -9.68 3.01 -6.63
N LEU A 294 -8.39 2.81 -6.84
CA LEU A 294 -7.86 2.34 -8.11
C LEU A 294 -8.47 0.98 -8.49
N TYR A 295 -8.52 0.03 -7.53
CA TYR A 295 -9.12 -1.29 -7.74
C TYR A 295 -10.62 -1.19 -8.00
N LEU A 296 -11.30 -0.32 -7.29
CA LEU A 296 -12.73 -0.06 -7.49
C LEU A 296 -13.02 0.48 -8.90
N CYS A 297 -12.18 1.39 -9.41
CA CYS A 297 -12.34 1.95 -10.75
C CYS A 297 -12.01 0.94 -11.86
N VAL A 298 -10.91 0.21 -11.71
CA VAL A 298 -10.35 -0.62 -12.79
C VAL A 298 -10.98 -2.02 -12.87
N SER A 299 -11.34 -2.64 -11.72
CA SER A 299 -11.77 -4.04 -11.68
C SER A 299 -13.26 -4.22 -11.43
N SER A 300 -13.98 -4.76 -12.43
CA SER A 300 -15.38 -5.16 -12.26
C SER A 300 -15.56 -6.27 -11.21
N LYS A 301 -14.58 -7.19 -11.11
CA LYS A 301 -14.58 -8.24 -10.11
C LYS A 301 -14.41 -7.67 -8.69
N PHE A 302 -13.50 -6.72 -8.52
CA PHE A 302 -13.30 -6.07 -7.23
C PHE A 302 -14.56 -5.30 -6.79
N ARG A 303 -15.25 -4.62 -7.72
CA ARG A 303 -16.56 -4.00 -7.41
C ARG A 303 -17.59 -5.02 -6.93
N GLN A 304 -17.56 -6.23 -7.48
CA GLN A 304 -18.44 -7.32 -7.04
C GLN A 304 -18.05 -7.82 -5.65
N ASP A 305 -16.76 -8.02 -5.38
CA ASP A 305 -16.26 -8.44 -4.07
C ASP A 305 -16.61 -7.39 -2.97
N VAL A 306 -16.58 -6.09 -3.31
CA VAL A 306 -17.06 -5.00 -2.43
C VAL A 306 -18.57 -5.12 -2.15
N LYS A 307 -19.39 -5.33 -3.19
CA LYS A 307 -20.85 -5.53 -3.03
C LYS A 307 -21.15 -6.73 -2.15
N ASP A 308 -20.47 -7.86 -2.38
CA ASP A 308 -20.65 -9.10 -1.61
C ASP A 308 -20.23 -8.89 -0.15
N LEU A 309 -19.20 -8.10 0.14
CA LEU A 309 -18.82 -7.71 1.49
C LEU A 309 -19.96 -6.96 2.21
N PHE A 310 -20.52 -5.93 1.58
CA PHE A 310 -21.62 -5.16 2.17
C PHE A 310 -22.91 -5.99 2.34
N LEU A 311 -23.24 -6.85 1.38
CA LEU A 311 -24.40 -7.74 1.49
C LEU A 311 -24.21 -8.74 2.63
N SER A 312 -23.03 -9.31 2.80
CA SER A 312 -22.72 -10.23 3.91
C SER A 312 -22.83 -9.53 5.27
N CYS A 313 -22.33 -8.30 5.38
CA CYS A 313 -22.50 -7.49 6.59
C CYS A 313 -23.98 -7.19 6.88
N TYR A 314 -24.77 -6.87 5.85
CA TYR A 314 -26.20 -6.61 6.00
C TYR A 314 -26.96 -7.85 6.47
N HIS A 315 -26.71 -9.02 5.88
CA HIS A 315 -27.34 -10.27 6.28
C HIS A 315 -26.95 -10.69 7.71
N CYS A 316 -25.68 -10.54 8.07
CA CYS A 316 -25.21 -10.82 9.43
C CYS A 316 -25.90 -9.91 10.45
N ARG A 317 -26.02 -8.61 10.15
CA ARG A 317 -26.73 -7.66 11.02
C ARG A 317 -28.20 -8.00 11.18
N ARG A 318 -28.87 -8.40 10.10
CA ARG A 318 -30.28 -8.80 10.14
C ARG A 318 -30.49 -10.04 10.98
N HIS A 319 -29.60 -11.03 10.87
CA HIS A 319 -29.67 -12.26 11.68
C HIS A 319 -29.46 -11.99 13.18
N VAL A 320 -28.52 -11.12 13.53
CA VAL A 320 -28.27 -10.71 14.92
C VAL A 320 -29.49 -9.99 15.51
N THR A 321 -30.10 -9.09 14.72
CA THR A 321 -31.31 -8.35 15.17
C THR A 321 -32.50 -9.28 15.38
N THR A 322 -32.68 -10.28 14.52
CA THR A 322 -33.76 -11.30 14.66
C THR A 322 -33.55 -12.14 15.89
N VAL A 323 -32.34 -12.63 16.17
CA VAL A 323 -31.99 -13.39 17.35
C VAL A 323 -32.17 -12.58 18.64
N GLN A 324 -31.80 -11.31 18.64
CA GLN A 324 -32.03 -10.42 19.79
C GLN A 324 -33.53 -10.15 20.04
N HIS A 325 -34.33 -10.05 18.99
CA HIS A 325 -35.76 -9.90 19.11
C HIS A 325 -36.42 -11.16 19.68
N ASP A 326 -36.03 -12.34 19.20
CA ASP A 326 -36.51 -13.63 19.72
C ASP A 326 -36.09 -13.86 21.18
N LEU A 327 -34.91 -13.45 21.59
CA LEU A 327 -34.49 -13.53 22.99
C LEU A 327 -35.30 -12.59 23.88
N ARG A 328 -35.59 -11.37 23.45
CA ARG A 328 -36.42 -10.41 24.19
C ARG A 328 -37.87 -10.91 24.35
N THR A 329 -38.47 -11.48 23.29
CA THR A 329 -39.82 -12.02 23.34
C THR A 329 -39.91 -13.23 24.26
N LYS A 330 -38.91 -14.11 24.30
CA LYS A 330 -38.84 -15.25 25.24
C LYS A 330 -38.66 -14.79 26.69
N THR A 331 -37.86 -13.77 26.95
CA THR A 331 -37.67 -13.21 28.29
C THR A 331 -38.96 -12.56 28.82
N HIS A 332 -39.71 -11.86 27.99
CA HIS A 332 -41.01 -11.30 28.36
C HIS A 332 -42.07 -12.37 28.60
N ALA A 333 -42.04 -13.50 27.88
CA ALA A 333 -42.99 -14.60 28.08
C ALA A 333 -42.77 -15.36 29.41
N ILE A 334 -41.54 -15.39 29.92
CA ILE A 334 -41.21 -16.04 31.21
C ILE A 334 -41.62 -15.18 32.41
N THR A 335 -41.76 -13.86 32.25
CA THR A 335 -42.09 -12.95 33.37
C THR A 335 -43.61 -12.81 33.64
N ILE A 336 -44.49 -13.44 32.84
CA ILE A 336 -45.95 -13.31 32.93
C ILE A 336 -46.64 -14.56 33.49
N HIS A 337 -45.94 -15.48 34.16
CA HIS A 337 -46.65 -16.51 34.93
C HIS A 337 -46.84 -16.02 36.38
N PRO A 338 -48.07 -15.63 36.78
CA PRO A 338 -48.36 -15.37 38.17
C PRO A 338 -48.37 -16.70 38.90
N ILE A 339 -47.64 -16.78 40.01
CA ILE A 339 -47.74 -17.86 41.00
C ILE A 339 -49.12 -17.76 41.60
N VAL A 340 -50.03 -18.62 41.19
CA VAL A 340 -51.28 -18.82 41.88
C VAL A 340 -50.96 -19.76 43.07
N SER A 341 -50.90 -19.19 44.28
CA SER A 341 -50.83 -19.91 45.52
C SER A 341 -52.23 -20.46 45.88
N HIS A 342 -52.31 -21.80 46.03
CA HIS A 342 -53.35 -22.45 46.82
C HIS A 342 -52.83 -22.75 48.19
#